data_1f12067b85a0f82f0c40f34d5bc3b806
#
_entry.id   1f12067b85a0f82f0c40f34d5bc3b806
#
_cell.length_a   1.000
_cell.length_b   1.000
_cell.length_c   1.000
_cell.angle_alpha   90.00
_cell.angle_beta   90.00
_cell.angle_gamma   90.00
#
_symmetry.space_group_name_H-M   'P 1'
#
loop_
_entity.id
_entity.type
_entity.pdbx_description
1 polymer ?
#
loop_
_entity_poly.entity_id
_entity_poly.type
_entity_poly.pdbx_seq_one_letter_code
_entity_poly.pdbx_strand_id
1 'polypeptide(L)'
;YGSERVKQSGLFARVANGLREQGIEFIECGGIKSNPVLSKVREAVQMAKDFKADSVLSIGGGSCLDSAKAIAAGACYAGDVWNFFKGTPIPQALMIFDVITLAATGSEMNWGAVITNEETRQKDSIHDRLLFPKVSVINPQLQATVSREYLVYSAADIIAHSIEAYFTAENRPQIIDGLVENNIKSVIQTTEKLLADPNDLDARGEFAWAATLALDRKSVV
;
A
#
# COMPACT_ATOMS: atom_id res chain seq x y z
N TYR A 1 -10.75 2.02 -3.56
CA TYR A 1 -10.82 1.62 -2.16
C TYR A 1 -11.16 0.13 -2.00
N GLY A 2 -10.87 -0.42 -0.80
CA GLY A 2 -11.11 -1.84 -0.51
C GLY A 2 -12.56 -2.14 -0.14
N SER A 3 -12.80 -2.41 1.13
CA SER A 3 -14.12 -2.78 1.64
C SER A 3 -15.02 -1.56 1.89
N GLU A 4 -16.32 -1.81 2.01
CA GLU A 4 -17.32 -0.79 2.37
C GLU A 4 -17.08 -0.16 3.76
N ARG A 5 -16.19 -0.72 4.58
CA ARG A 5 -15.79 -0.11 5.88
C ARG A 5 -15.24 1.30 5.72
N VAL A 6 -14.56 1.59 4.60
CA VAL A 6 -14.04 2.95 4.30
C VAL A 6 -15.19 3.96 4.14
N LYS A 7 -16.33 3.53 3.58
CA LYS A 7 -17.56 4.35 3.50
C LYS A 7 -18.27 4.44 4.86
N GLN A 8 -18.42 3.31 5.52
CA GLN A 8 -19.10 3.23 6.83
C GLN A 8 -18.40 4.05 7.91
N SER A 9 -17.07 4.14 7.88
CA SER A 9 -16.29 4.98 8.80
C SER A 9 -16.38 6.48 8.52
N GLY A 10 -17.02 6.88 7.42
CA GLY A 10 -17.07 8.28 6.96
C GLY A 10 -15.80 8.80 6.29
N LEU A 11 -14.72 8.00 6.25
CA LEU A 11 -13.45 8.42 5.65
C LEU A 11 -13.62 8.73 4.16
N PHE A 12 -14.31 7.87 3.41
CA PHE A 12 -14.57 8.10 2.00
C PHE A 12 -15.29 9.43 1.78
N ALA A 13 -16.34 9.71 2.56
CA ALA A 13 -17.09 10.96 2.44
C ALA A 13 -16.23 12.19 2.74
N ARG A 14 -15.35 12.12 3.75
CA ARG A 14 -14.41 13.21 4.06
C ARG A 14 -13.47 13.51 2.89
N VAL A 15 -12.86 12.47 2.32
CA VAL A 15 -11.95 12.62 1.17
C VAL A 15 -12.71 13.13 -0.05
N ALA A 16 -13.86 12.53 -0.37
CA ALA A 16 -14.68 12.92 -1.51
C ALA A 16 -15.17 14.38 -1.41
N ASN A 17 -15.57 14.82 -0.22
CA ASN A 17 -15.96 16.21 -0.01
C ASN A 17 -14.79 17.17 -0.17
N GLY A 18 -13.62 16.83 0.40
CA GLY A 18 -12.41 17.65 0.21
C GLY A 18 -12.00 17.80 -1.26
N LEU A 19 -12.12 16.73 -2.06
CA LEU A 19 -11.88 16.80 -3.50
C LEU A 19 -12.88 17.73 -4.20
N ARG A 20 -14.18 17.61 -3.90
CA ARG A 20 -15.24 18.47 -4.47
C ARG A 20 -15.07 19.95 -4.11
N GLU A 21 -14.69 20.24 -2.86
CA GLU A 21 -14.43 21.61 -2.40
C GLU A 21 -13.26 22.26 -3.16
N GLN A 22 -12.33 21.46 -3.66
CA GLN A 22 -11.22 21.93 -4.51
C GLN A 22 -11.56 21.87 -6.01
N GLY A 23 -12.79 21.54 -6.39
CA GLY A 23 -13.20 21.43 -7.79
C GLY A 23 -12.61 20.23 -8.53
N ILE A 24 -12.12 19.22 -7.81
CA ILE A 24 -11.53 18.02 -8.40
C ILE A 24 -12.65 17.03 -8.72
N GLU A 25 -12.80 16.71 -9.99
CA GLU A 25 -13.70 15.66 -10.45
C GLU A 25 -13.09 14.28 -10.22
N PHE A 26 -13.91 13.31 -9.82
CA PHE A 26 -13.46 11.95 -9.62
C PHE A 26 -14.56 10.93 -9.89
N ILE A 27 -14.14 9.71 -10.21
CA ILE A 27 -14.98 8.51 -10.23
C ILE A 27 -14.53 7.56 -9.12
N GLU A 28 -15.45 6.76 -8.59
CA GLU A 28 -15.11 5.79 -7.55
C GLU A 28 -14.96 4.38 -8.10
N CYS A 29 -13.93 3.69 -7.64
CA CYS A 29 -13.70 2.27 -7.88
C CYS A 29 -13.50 1.57 -6.53
N GLY A 30 -14.45 0.76 -6.12
CA GLY A 30 -14.42 0.01 -4.86
C GLY A 30 -14.28 -1.48 -5.07
N GLY A 31 -14.20 -2.21 -3.96
CA GLY A 31 -14.18 -3.67 -3.96
C GLY A 31 -12.81 -4.30 -4.21
N ILE A 32 -11.72 -3.55 -3.98
CA ILE A 32 -10.38 -4.14 -3.96
C ILE A 32 -10.28 -5.12 -2.79
N LYS A 33 -9.96 -6.37 -3.09
CA LYS A 33 -9.79 -7.45 -2.09
C LYS A 33 -8.36 -7.49 -1.56
N SER A 34 -8.18 -8.10 -0.39
CA SER A 34 -6.85 -8.55 0.05
C SER A 34 -6.30 -9.52 -0.98
N ASN A 35 -4.97 -9.45 -1.27
CA ASN A 35 -4.36 -10.07 -2.43
C ASN A 35 -5.10 -9.65 -3.72
N PRO A 36 -4.84 -8.45 -4.21
CA PRO A 36 -5.61 -7.85 -5.28
C PRO A 36 -5.52 -8.67 -6.55
N VAL A 37 -6.65 -8.75 -7.27
CA VAL A 37 -6.80 -9.61 -8.44
C VAL A 37 -6.74 -8.82 -9.74
N LEU A 38 -6.19 -9.45 -10.77
CA LEU A 38 -5.95 -8.82 -12.07
C LEU A 38 -7.24 -8.38 -12.77
N SER A 39 -8.32 -9.15 -12.67
CA SER A 39 -9.61 -8.78 -13.29
C SER A 39 -10.11 -7.43 -12.79
N LYS A 40 -9.99 -7.17 -11.48
CA LYS A 40 -10.41 -5.89 -10.88
C LYS A 40 -9.48 -4.74 -11.28
N VAL A 41 -8.18 -5.01 -11.43
CA VAL A 41 -7.23 -4.01 -11.94
C VAL A 41 -7.54 -3.66 -13.40
N ARG A 42 -7.83 -4.64 -14.26
CA ARG A 42 -8.24 -4.42 -15.66
C ARG A 42 -9.51 -3.56 -15.76
N GLU A 43 -10.53 -3.88 -14.95
CA GLU A 43 -11.76 -3.07 -14.87
C GLU A 43 -11.42 -1.62 -14.53
N ALA A 44 -10.65 -1.40 -13.48
CA ALA A 44 -10.29 -0.06 -13.02
C ALA A 44 -9.38 0.70 -14.01
N VAL A 45 -8.50 0.01 -14.72
CA VAL A 45 -7.71 0.58 -15.83
C VAL A 45 -8.63 1.11 -16.92
N GLN A 46 -9.66 0.35 -17.31
CA GLN A 46 -10.61 0.81 -18.32
C GLN A 46 -11.41 2.03 -17.83
N MET A 47 -11.89 1.99 -16.59
CA MET A 47 -12.56 3.15 -15.96
C MET A 47 -11.68 4.40 -15.97
N ALA A 48 -10.40 4.28 -15.62
CA ALA A 48 -9.46 5.40 -15.61
C ALA A 48 -9.23 5.97 -17.03
N LYS A 49 -9.14 5.11 -18.05
CA LYS A 49 -9.03 5.52 -19.46
C LYS A 49 -10.28 6.26 -19.96
N ASP A 50 -11.46 5.73 -19.69
CA ASP A 50 -12.74 6.30 -20.13
C ASP A 50 -12.99 7.66 -19.47
N PHE A 51 -12.61 7.80 -18.20
CA PHE A 51 -12.67 9.04 -17.44
C PHE A 51 -11.56 10.04 -17.82
N LYS A 52 -10.51 9.59 -18.53
CA LYS A 52 -9.28 10.35 -18.82
C LYS A 52 -8.61 10.84 -17.55
N ALA A 53 -8.50 9.96 -16.56
CA ALA A 53 -7.89 10.29 -15.29
C ALA A 53 -6.43 10.74 -15.45
N ASP A 54 -6.01 11.72 -14.68
CA ASP A 54 -4.62 12.18 -14.57
C ASP A 54 -3.92 11.68 -13.31
N SER A 55 -4.70 11.14 -12.37
CA SER A 55 -4.21 10.63 -11.09
C SER A 55 -5.06 9.49 -10.55
N VAL A 56 -4.49 8.75 -9.60
CA VAL A 56 -5.17 7.68 -8.85
C VAL A 56 -4.99 7.93 -7.37
N LEU A 57 -6.10 7.97 -6.62
CA LEU A 57 -6.10 8.07 -5.17
C LEU A 57 -6.53 6.73 -4.55
N SER A 58 -5.64 6.11 -3.80
CA SER A 58 -5.92 4.92 -2.99
C SER A 58 -6.43 5.30 -1.60
N ILE A 59 -7.50 4.67 -1.13
CA ILE A 59 -7.95 4.77 0.27
C ILE A 59 -8.07 3.35 0.82
N GLY A 60 -7.08 2.92 1.61
CA GLY A 60 -7.05 1.55 2.11
C GLY A 60 -5.69 1.11 2.63
N GLY A 61 -5.46 -0.19 2.70
CA GLY A 61 -4.16 -0.77 2.99
C GLY A 61 -3.34 -1.06 1.73
N GLY A 62 -2.24 -1.78 1.88
CA GLY A 62 -1.30 -2.10 0.79
C GLY A 62 -1.94 -2.69 -0.45
N SER A 63 -2.92 -3.58 -0.32
CA SER A 63 -3.63 -4.16 -1.49
C SER A 63 -4.34 -3.10 -2.34
N CYS A 64 -4.92 -2.06 -1.71
CA CYS A 64 -5.52 -0.95 -2.44
C CYS A 64 -4.46 -0.13 -3.16
N LEU A 65 -3.35 0.13 -2.49
CA LEU A 65 -2.26 0.91 -3.05
C LEU A 65 -1.54 0.15 -4.18
N ASP A 66 -1.29 -1.14 -4.03
CA ASP A 66 -0.72 -1.98 -5.09
C ASP A 66 -1.63 -2.00 -6.32
N SER A 67 -2.96 -2.11 -6.11
CA SER A 67 -3.91 -1.96 -7.22
C SER A 67 -3.82 -0.58 -7.86
N ALA A 68 -3.75 0.50 -7.07
CA ALA A 68 -3.64 1.87 -7.59
C ALA A 68 -2.37 2.06 -8.43
N LYS A 69 -1.25 1.48 -8.02
CA LYS A 69 0.01 1.50 -8.78
C LYS A 69 -0.13 0.78 -10.12
N ALA A 70 -0.70 -0.43 -10.12
CA ALA A 70 -0.95 -1.17 -11.35
C ALA A 70 -1.96 -0.46 -12.28
N ILE A 71 -3.02 0.15 -11.72
CA ILE A 71 -3.99 0.96 -12.47
C ILE A 71 -3.31 2.18 -13.08
N ALA A 72 -2.47 2.89 -12.32
CA ALA A 72 -1.77 4.07 -12.80
C ALA A 72 -0.87 3.76 -14.01
N ALA A 73 -0.14 2.65 -13.98
CA ALA A 73 0.66 2.19 -15.11
C ALA A 73 -0.22 1.73 -16.28
N GLY A 74 -1.25 0.91 -16.01
CA GLY A 74 -2.13 0.35 -17.03
C GLY A 74 -2.95 1.40 -17.77
N ALA A 75 -3.35 2.49 -17.09
CA ALA A 75 -4.11 3.58 -17.71
C ALA A 75 -3.32 4.32 -18.80
N CYS A 76 -2.00 4.37 -18.68
CA CYS A 76 -1.10 4.99 -19.66
C CYS A 76 -0.61 4.01 -20.75
N TYR A 77 -1.11 2.78 -20.78
CA TYR A 77 -0.60 1.74 -21.67
C TYR A 77 -1.69 1.21 -22.59
N ALA A 78 -1.34 1.01 -23.86
CA ALA A 78 -2.29 0.49 -24.87
C ALA A 78 -2.54 -1.02 -24.74
N GLY A 79 -1.59 -1.76 -24.18
CA GLY A 79 -1.68 -3.21 -23.99
C GLY A 79 -2.33 -3.61 -22.65
N ASP A 80 -2.27 -4.89 -22.35
CA ASP A 80 -2.75 -5.44 -21.09
C ASP A 80 -1.79 -5.14 -19.93
N VAL A 81 -2.30 -4.69 -18.79
CA VAL A 81 -1.49 -4.34 -17.61
C VAL A 81 -0.66 -5.51 -17.10
N TRP A 82 -1.09 -6.77 -17.31
CA TRP A 82 -0.35 -7.96 -16.92
C TRP A 82 0.99 -8.11 -17.66
N ASN A 83 1.15 -7.46 -18.82
CA ASN A 83 2.42 -7.47 -19.55
C ASN A 83 3.58 -6.89 -18.72
N PHE A 84 3.32 -5.92 -17.84
CA PHE A 84 4.32 -5.38 -16.93
C PHE A 84 4.84 -6.44 -15.97
N PHE A 85 3.97 -7.34 -15.51
CA PHE A 85 4.31 -8.47 -14.64
C PHE A 85 5.07 -9.60 -15.39
N LYS A 86 5.18 -9.48 -16.71
CA LYS A 86 5.97 -10.36 -17.58
C LYS A 86 7.23 -9.69 -18.13
N GLY A 87 7.62 -8.56 -17.55
CA GLY A 87 8.88 -7.87 -17.86
C GLY A 87 8.78 -6.79 -18.93
N THR A 88 7.58 -6.42 -19.40
CA THR A 88 7.41 -5.23 -20.24
C THR A 88 7.73 -3.98 -19.42
N PRO A 89 8.61 -3.08 -19.88
CA PRO A 89 8.88 -1.83 -19.19
C PRO A 89 7.64 -0.95 -19.07
N ILE A 90 7.54 -0.20 -17.97
CA ILE A 90 6.47 0.77 -17.74
C ILE A 90 6.89 2.10 -18.38
N PRO A 91 6.24 2.55 -19.49
CA PRO A 91 6.65 3.76 -20.18
C PRO A 91 6.20 5.04 -19.47
N GLN A 92 5.08 4.98 -18.76
CA GLN A 92 4.43 6.08 -18.05
C GLN A 92 3.45 5.55 -17.01
N ALA A 93 3.18 6.35 -15.97
CA ALA A 93 2.12 6.08 -15.00
C ALA A 93 1.43 7.41 -14.62
N LEU A 94 0.15 7.32 -14.25
CA LEU A 94 -0.57 8.42 -13.63
C LEU A 94 0.06 8.78 -12.27
N MET A 95 -0.20 9.98 -11.76
CA MET A 95 0.20 10.33 -10.40
C MET A 95 -0.56 9.49 -9.37
N ILE A 96 0.14 9.00 -8.36
CA ILE A 96 -0.41 8.14 -7.33
C ILE A 96 -0.42 8.90 -6.01
N PHE A 97 -1.57 8.87 -5.34
CA PHE A 97 -1.79 9.40 -4.00
C PHE A 97 -2.42 8.33 -3.14
N ASP A 98 -2.21 8.38 -1.84
CA ASP A 98 -2.84 7.41 -0.95
C ASP A 98 -3.18 7.95 0.44
N VAL A 99 -4.18 7.33 1.04
CA VAL A 99 -4.58 7.46 2.44
C VAL A 99 -4.54 6.08 3.06
N ILE A 100 -3.53 5.81 3.87
CA ILE A 100 -3.28 4.49 4.46
C ILE A 100 -4.18 4.26 5.67
N THR A 101 -4.95 3.16 5.63
CA THR A 101 -5.83 2.73 6.73
C THR A 101 -5.35 1.47 7.44
N LEU A 102 -4.27 0.86 6.98
CA LEU A 102 -3.64 -0.32 7.57
C LEU A 102 -2.13 -0.27 7.31
N ALA A 103 -1.34 -0.23 8.37
CA ALA A 103 0.11 -0.30 8.30
C ALA A 103 0.57 -1.77 8.34
N ALA A 104 1.23 -2.24 7.31
CA ALA A 104 1.84 -3.57 7.20
C ALA A 104 2.94 -3.60 6.14
N THR A 105 2.57 -3.32 4.89
CA THR A 105 3.37 -3.60 3.70
C THR A 105 4.41 -2.54 3.34
N GLY A 106 4.36 -1.34 3.94
CA GLY A 106 5.22 -0.22 3.54
C GLY A 106 5.07 0.21 2.06
N SER A 107 3.95 -0.16 1.40
CA SER A 107 3.73 0.14 -0.02
C SER A 107 3.72 1.64 -0.31
N GLU A 108 3.38 2.46 0.66
CA GLU A 108 3.36 3.93 0.57
C GLU A 108 4.74 4.55 0.34
N MET A 109 5.82 3.85 0.67
CA MET A 109 7.20 4.33 0.55
C MET A 109 8.06 3.47 -0.41
N ASN A 110 7.40 2.70 -1.30
CA ASN A 110 8.14 1.90 -2.29
C ASN A 110 7.50 1.98 -3.68
N TRP A 111 8.23 1.45 -4.66
CA TRP A 111 7.83 1.44 -6.08
C TRP A 111 7.26 0.11 -6.56
N GLY A 112 6.99 -0.82 -5.65
CA GLY A 112 6.49 -2.16 -5.98
C GLY A 112 4.97 -2.24 -5.95
N ALA A 113 4.42 -3.16 -6.73
CA ALA A 113 3.02 -3.57 -6.63
C ALA A 113 2.89 -5.07 -6.91
N VAL A 114 2.09 -5.76 -6.10
CA VAL A 114 1.88 -7.20 -6.20
C VAL A 114 0.44 -7.49 -6.57
N ILE A 115 0.20 -8.19 -7.68
CA ILE A 115 -1.13 -8.54 -8.18
C ILE A 115 -1.21 -10.06 -8.40
N THR A 116 -2.38 -10.62 -8.14
CA THR A 116 -2.68 -12.01 -8.41
C THR A 116 -3.47 -12.14 -9.70
N ASN A 117 -2.95 -12.89 -10.65
CA ASN A 117 -3.70 -13.33 -11.80
C ASN A 117 -4.48 -14.60 -11.41
N GLU A 118 -5.78 -14.44 -11.19
CA GLU A 118 -6.65 -15.52 -10.76
C GLU A 118 -6.89 -16.59 -11.82
N GLU A 119 -6.75 -16.25 -13.10
CA GLU A 119 -6.91 -17.19 -14.23
C GLU A 119 -5.75 -18.21 -14.24
N THR A 120 -4.53 -17.72 -14.06
CA THR A 120 -3.30 -18.56 -14.07
C THR A 120 -2.82 -18.95 -12.68
N ARG A 121 -3.47 -18.44 -11.60
CA ARG A 121 -3.07 -18.62 -10.20
C ARG A 121 -1.63 -18.15 -9.94
N GLN A 122 -1.17 -17.13 -10.68
CA GLN A 122 0.15 -16.53 -10.52
C GLN A 122 0.03 -15.26 -9.68
N LYS A 123 0.86 -15.14 -8.66
CA LYS A 123 1.05 -13.91 -7.90
C LYS A 123 2.43 -13.36 -8.25
N ASP A 124 2.46 -12.18 -8.84
CA ASP A 124 3.68 -11.60 -9.37
C ASP A 124 3.79 -10.11 -9.00
N SER A 125 4.97 -9.54 -9.15
CA SER A 125 5.25 -8.16 -8.78
C SER A 125 5.81 -7.35 -9.95
N ILE A 126 5.53 -6.06 -9.93
CA ILE A 126 6.17 -5.06 -10.78
C ILE A 126 6.93 -4.06 -9.90
N HIS A 127 8.02 -3.54 -10.44
CA HIS A 127 8.84 -2.54 -9.75
C HIS A 127 9.28 -1.47 -10.75
N ASP A 128 8.86 -0.22 -10.54
CA ASP A 128 9.29 0.91 -11.35
C ASP A 128 9.19 2.22 -10.55
N ARG A 129 10.17 3.11 -10.69
CA ARG A 129 10.20 4.40 -9.98
C ARG A 129 8.98 5.29 -10.27
N LEU A 130 8.31 5.10 -11.40
CA LEU A 130 7.07 5.79 -11.75
C LEU A 130 5.91 5.44 -10.81
N LEU A 131 6.00 4.31 -10.08
CA LEU A 131 4.97 3.80 -9.17
C LEU A 131 5.10 4.32 -7.73
N PHE A 132 6.10 5.15 -7.42
CA PHE A 132 6.14 5.82 -6.13
C PHE A 132 4.92 6.73 -5.94
N PRO A 133 4.19 6.60 -4.82
CA PRO A 133 3.20 7.61 -4.46
C PRO A 133 3.82 8.99 -4.35
N LYS A 134 3.10 10.01 -4.85
CA LYS A 134 3.55 11.40 -4.75
C LYS A 134 3.32 11.97 -3.35
N VAL A 135 2.23 11.59 -2.72
CA VAL A 135 1.89 11.93 -1.34
C VAL A 135 1.18 10.75 -0.71
N SER A 136 1.60 10.38 0.49
CA SER A 136 0.96 9.36 1.32
C SER A 136 0.51 9.99 2.64
N VAL A 137 -0.78 9.84 2.95
CA VAL A 137 -1.36 10.29 4.22
C VAL A 137 -1.38 9.11 5.19
N ILE A 138 -0.51 9.17 6.18
CA ILE A 138 -0.41 8.16 7.25
C ILE A 138 -0.89 8.81 8.55
N ASN A 139 -2.16 8.64 8.88
CA ASN A 139 -2.75 9.17 10.11
C ASN A 139 -3.08 8.00 11.06
N PRO A 140 -2.46 7.92 12.24
CA PRO A 140 -2.71 6.86 13.22
C PRO A 140 -4.19 6.69 13.59
N GLN A 141 -4.96 7.77 13.64
CA GLN A 141 -6.40 7.72 13.92
C GLN A 141 -7.18 6.90 12.88
N LEU A 142 -6.79 6.95 11.60
CA LEU A 142 -7.45 6.20 10.54
C LEU A 142 -7.18 4.70 10.64
N GLN A 143 -6.16 4.31 11.38
CA GLN A 143 -5.77 2.93 11.60
C GLN A 143 -6.32 2.35 12.93
N ALA A 144 -6.93 3.19 13.80
CA ALA A 144 -7.45 2.77 15.10
C ALA A 144 -8.60 1.74 14.99
N THR A 145 -9.28 1.67 13.83
CA THR A 145 -10.36 0.71 13.58
C THR A 145 -9.90 -0.67 13.11
N VAL A 146 -8.60 -0.88 12.97
CA VAL A 146 -8.03 -2.17 12.59
C VAL A 146 -8.31 -3.18 13.68
N SER A 147 -8.85 -4.35 13.31
CA SER A 147 -9.16 -5.40 14.27
C SER A 147 -7.88 -5.98 14.91
N ARG A 148 -8.05 -6.54 16.12
CA ARG A 148 -6.96 -7.22 16.84
C ARG A 148 -6.25 -8.27 15.98
N GLU A 149 -6.99 -9.05 15.23
CA GLU A 149 -6.47 -10.09 14.34
C GLU A 149 -5.59 -9.49 13.23
N TYR A 150 -6.09 -8.47 12.54
CA TYR A 150 -5.33 -7.78 11.50
C TYR A 150 -4.11 -7.04 12.04
N LEU A 151 -4.15 -6.52 13.26
CA LEU A 151 -2.98 -5.95 13.92
C LEU A 151 -1.86 -6.99 14.08
N VAL A 152 -2.21 -8.20 14.53
CA VAL A 152 -1.24 -9.30 14.70
C VAL A 152 -0.68 -9.76 13.36
N TYR A 153 -1.54 -9.88 12.32
CA TYR A 153 -1.07 -10.23 10.98
C TYR A 153 -0.14 -9.16 10.41
N SER A 154 -0.47 -7.88 10.61
CA SER A 154 0.39 -6.77 10.20
C SER A 154 1.73 -6.80 10.91
N ALA A 155 1.74 -7.06 12.22
CA ALA A 155 2.99 -7.17 12.97
C ALA A 155 3.88 -8.32 12.45
N ALA A 156 3.29 -9.48 12.18
CA ALA A 156 4.01 -10.60 11.60
C ALA A 156 4.58 -10.28 10.20
N ASP A 157 3.82 -9.56 9.37
CA ASP A 157 4.22 -9.14 8.03
C ASP A 157 5.40 -8.14 8.09
N ILE A 158 5.32 -7.14 8.98
CA ILE A 158 6.40 -6.17 9.21
C ILE A 158 7.68 -6.86 9.67
N ILE A 159 7.57 -7.81 10.61
CA ILE A 159 8.71 -8.60 11.10
C ILE A 159 9.29 -9.44 9.96
N ALA A 160 8.45 -10.10 9.15
CA ALA A 160 8.89 -10.90 8.02
C ALA A 160 9.66 -10.08 6.99
N HIS A 161 9.17 -8.88 6.63
CA HIS A 161 9.89 -7.95 5.77
C HIS A 161 11.25 -7.52 6.34
N SER A 162 11.28 -7.23 7.64
CA SER A 162 12.52 -6.88 8.35
C SER A 162 13.53 -8.03 8.31
N ILE A 163 13.09 -9.25 8.59
CA ILE A 163 13.92 -10.47 8.59
C ILE A 163 14.40 -10.79 7.18
N GLU A 164 13.55 -10.68 6.16
CA GLU A 164 13.94 -10.96 4.78
C GLU A 164 15.12 -10.09 4.37
N ALA A 165 15.07 -8.80 4.62
CA ALA A 165 16.18 -7.88 4.35
C ALA A 165 17.44 -8.24 5.15
N TYR A 166 17.28 -8.72 6.39
CA TYR A 166 18.39 -9.14 7.25
C TYR A 166 19.12 -10.37 6.72
N PHE A 167 18.42 -11.35 6.15
CA PHE A 167 19.01 -12.60 5.68
C PHE A 167 19.44 -12.59 4.20
N THR A 168 18.92 -11.71 3.37
CA THR A 168 19.17 -11.72 1.92
C THR A 168 20.27 -10.75 1.48
N ALA A 169 20.66 -9.78 2.33
CA ALA A 169 21.70 -8.81 1.97
C ALA A 169 23.09 -9.45 2.00
N GLU A 170 23.84 -9.35 0.89
CA GLU A 170 25.22 -9.83 0.79
C GLU A 170 26.21 -8.93 1.53
N ASN A 171 26.00 -7.62 1.45
CA ASN A 171 26.82 -6.62 2.14
C ASN A 171 25.93 -5.81 3.08
N ARG A 172 26.16 -5.97 4.38
CA ARG A 172 25.39 -5.27 5.43
C ARG A 172 26.31 -4.38 6.26
N PRO A 173 26.16 -3.06 6.18
CA PRO A 173 26.75 -2.19 7.17
C PRO A 173 26.14 -2.49 8.56
N GLN A 174 26.96 -2.55 9.59
CA GLN A 174 26.51 -2.86 10.95
C GLN A 174 25.38 -1.95 11.46
N ILE A 175 25.35 -0.70 10.99
CA ILE A 175 24.28 0.25 11.29
C ILE A 175 22.90 -0.26 10.81
N ILE A 176 22.88 -0.93 9.66
CA ILE A 176 21.64 -1.48 9.09
C ILE A 176 21.12 -2.64 9.96
N ASP A 177 22.01 -3.53 10.40
CA ASP A 177 21.60 -4.61 11.31
C ASP A 177 20.97 -4.06 12.59
N GLY A 178 21.57 -3.04 13.19
CA GLY A 178 21.01 -2.37 14.37
C GLY A 178 19.64 -1.71 14.11
N LEU A 179 19.45 -1.12 12.93
CA LEU A 179 18.15 -0.56 12.54
C LEU A 179 17.08 -1.65 12.40
N VAL A 180 17.43 -2.81 11.80
CA VAL A 180 16.48 -3.95 11.67
C VAL A 180 16.09 -4.49 13.03
N GLU A 181 17.08 -4.77 13.87
CA GLU A 181 16.85 -5.34 15.19
C GLU A 181 15.99 -4.40 16.05
N ASN A 182 16.27 -3.08 15.97
CA ASN A 182 15.47 -2.09 16.66
C ASN A 182 14.04 -2.01 16.10
N ASN A 183 13.88 -2.08 14.77
CA ASN A 183 12.56 -2.09 14.14
C ASN A 183 11.72 -3.29 14.61
N ILE A 184 12.30 -4.49 14.64
CA ILE A 184 11.63 -5.71 15.13
C ILE A 184 11.22 -5.54 16.62
N LYS A 185 12.11 -5.02 17.46
CA LYS A 185 11.80 -4.75 18.87
C LYS A 185 10.66 -3.77 19.01
N SER A 186 10.68 -2.67 18.24
CA SER A 186 9.62 -1.65 18.24
C SER A 186 8.27 -2.26 17.82
N VAL A 187 8.24 -3.09 16.76
CA VAL A 187 7.01 -3.79 16.33
C VAL A 187 6.44 -4.67 17.43
N ILE A 188 7.27 -5.45 18.11
CA ILE A 188 6.81 -6.31 19.21
C ILE A 188 6.21 -5.47 20.33
N GLN A 189 6.94 -4.45 20.81
CA GLN A 189 6.52 -3.59 21.93
C GLN A 189 5.24 -2.80 21.59
N THR A 190 5.16 -2.22 20.39
CA THR A 190 3.97 -1.47 19.97
C THR A 190 2.77 -2.36 19.75
N THR A 191 2.98 -3.60 19.28
CA THR A 191 1.92 -4.59 19.16
C THR A 191 1.34 -4.94 20.52
N GLU A 192 2.17 -5.20 21.53
CA GLU A 192 1.72 -5.47 22.90
C GLU A 192 0.92 -4.30 23.49
N LYS A 193 1.41 -3.05 23.32
CA LYS A 193 0.68 -1.84 23.73
C LYS A 193 -0.68 -1.74 23.06
N LEU A 194 -0.74 -1.93 21.75
CA LEU A 194 -1.98 -1.84 20.95
C LEU A 194 -2.96 -3.00 21.21
N LEU A 195 -2.45 -4.16 21.66
CA LEU A 195 -3.31 -5.27 22.11
C LEU A 195 -3.92 -4.97 23.48
N ALA A 196 -3.24 -4.19 24.32
CA ALA A 196 -3.75 -3.74 25.61
C ALA A 196 -4.67 -2.51 25.48
N ASP A 197 -4.28 -1.51 24.69
CA ASP A 197 -5.07 -0.33 24.36
C ASP A 197 -5.06 -0.06 22.84
N PRO A 198 -6.11 -0.43 22.11
CA PRO A 198 -6.23 -0.19 20.67
C PRO A 198 -6.26 1.29 20.28
N ASN A 199 -6.52 2.21 21.23
CA ASN A 199 -6.65 3.64 21.01
C ASN A 199 -5.37 4.41 21.33
N ASP A 200 -4.29 3.74 21.73
CA ASP A 200 -2.98 4.36 21.92
C ASP A 200 -2.45 4.87 20.57
N LEU A 201 -2.67 6.16 20.31
CA LEU A 201 -2.30 6.78 19.02
C LEU A 201 -0.80 6.93 18.87
N ASP A 202 -0.04 7.07 19.96
CA ASP A 202 1.42 7.16 19.90
C ASP A 202 2.02 5.81 19.50
N ALA A 203 1.57 4.72 20.15
CA ALA A 203 1.97 3.37 19.76
C ALA A 203 1.55 3.04 18.33
N ARG A 204 0.40 3.54 17.87
CA ARG A 204 -0.08 3.34 16.50
C ARG A 204 0.74 4.10 15.49
N GLY A 205 1.18 5.32 15.82
CA GLY A 205 2.10 6.10 14.99
C GLY A 205 3.46 5.42 14.85
N GLU A 206 4.01 4.93 15.96
CA GLU A 206 5.28 4.18 15.98
C GLU A 206 5.17 2.87 15.19
N PHE A 207 4.06 2.13 15.34
CA PHE A 207 3.79 0.92 14.58
C PHE A 207 3.70 1.19 13.06
N ALA A 208 3.01 2.26 12.66
CA ALA A 208 2.91 2.66 11.26
C ALA A 208 4.28 3.03 10.67
N TRP A 209 5.10 3.75 11.44
CA TRP A 209 6.47 4.10 11.03
C TRP A 209 7.36 2.87 10.90
N ALA A 210 7.25 1.92 11.83
CA ALA A 210 7.96 0.65 11.76
C ALA A 210 7.59 -0.17 10.52
N ALA A 211 6.31 -0.15 10.12
CA ALA A 211 5.85 -0.79 8.89
C ALA A 211 6.50 -0.18 7.64
N THR A 212 6.52 1.13 7.55
CA THR A 212 7.19 1.86 6.47
C THR A 212 8.68 1.50 6.39
N LEU A 213 9.39 1.55 7.51
CA LEU A 213 10.83 1.26 7.59
C LEU A 213 11.18 -0.18 7.22
N ALA A 214 10.30 -1.14 7.47
CA ALA A 214 10.56 -2.55 7.22
C ALA A 214 10.81 -2.87 5.74
N LEU A 215 10.10 -2.19 4.84
CA LEU A 215 10.24 -2.42 3.39
C LEU A 215 11.07 -1.36 2.67
N ASP A 216 11.05 -0.10 3.14
CA ASP A 216 11.85 0.98 2.53
C ASP A 216 13.35 0.69 2.53
N ARG A 217 13.82 -0.15 3.44
CA ARG A 217 15.22 -0.59 3.54
C ARG A 217 15.71 -1.40 2.34
N LYS A 218 14.83 -1.99 1.52
CA LYS A 218 15.22 -2.61 0.24
C LYS A 218 15.65 -1.57 -0.80
N SER A 219 15.26 -0.31 -0.62
CA SER A 219 15.61 0.78 -1.53
C SER A 219 16.89 1.52 -1.14
N VAL A 220 17.44 1.26 0.03
CA VAL A 220 18.58 1.97 0.59
C VAL A 220 19.90 1.16 0.51
N VAL A 221 19.81 -0.10 0.07
CA VAL A 221 20.96 -1.02 -0.07
C VAL A 221 21.35 -1.20 -1.51
#